data_8d1fc4d21efcf7f1faaf07d9246c022b
#
_entry.id   8d1fc4d21efcf7f1faaf07d9246c022b
#
_cell.length_a   1.000
_cell.length_b   1.000
_cell.length_c   1.000
_cell.angle_alpha   90.00
_cell.angle_beta   90.00
_cell.angle_gamma   90.00
#
_symmetry.space_group_name_H-M   'P 1'
#
loop_
_entity.id
_entity.type
_entity.pdbx_description
1 polymer ?
#
loop_
_entity_poly.entity_id
_entity_poly.type
_entity_poly.pdbx_seq_one_letter_code
_entity_poly.pdbx_strand_id
1 'polypeptide(L)'
;AVVFGGFDSLTNESATTSDWKKFFLILGIIPTVGGILGLFIMKDKEGITADKNNTFWSDFTYSLKPSVIKNNKMLYVCLAGNMVSAVAYQVYVNYLFNIVEGTLKIKNYIIPVGIIMVVAAIGSVIISALMDKYGKKRFYYPTIIAGIVGCIIIWCAKFFVDKNETTEVAILIVGGILVIGVSLVMAGLFTASYRDYIPKGKEGLFQGCRMVMYVLVPMIIGPIAAQIIITSANRGVNDSEIVYPMELFLGAAVIMLFAFIPAKIVRDNQPIQHEKLLNELK
;
A
#
# COMPACT_ATOMS: atom_id res chain seq x y z
N ALA A 1 13.58 -4.59 -18.37
CA ALA A 1 14.20 -4.18 -19.65
C ALA A 1 15.66 -4.64 -19.74
N VAL A 2 16.56 -4.23 -18.82
CA VAL A 2 18.01 -4.60 -18.90
C VAL A 2 18.25 -6.10 -18.83
N VAL A 3 17.48 -6.84 -18.01
CA VAL A 3 17.64 -8.30 -17.81
C VAL A 3 17.11 -9.11 -18.99
N PHE A 4 16.06 -8.61 -19.65
CA PHE A 4 15.39 -9.30 -20.77
C PHE A 4 15.82 -8.77 -22.17
N GLY A 5 16.89 -7.98 -22.26
CA GLY A 5 17.42 -7.51 -23.55
C GLY A 5 16.71 -6.29 -24.15
N GLY A 6 15.89 -5.60 -23.39
CA GLY A 6 15.19 -4.38 -23.81
C GLY A 6 13.69 -4.39 -23.53
N PHE A 7 13.02 -3.29 -23.88
CA PHE A 7 11.56 -3.16 -23.67
C PHE A 7 10.75 -4.12 -24.55
N ASP A 8 11.23 -4.43 -25.75
CA ASP A 8 10.54 -5.32 -26.69
C ASP A 8 10.46 -6.76 -26.20
N SER A 9 11.41 -7.21 -25.36
CA SER A 9 11.39 -8.55 -24.79
C SER A 9 10.47 -8.71 -23.58
N LEU A 10 10.01 -7.61 -22.99
CA LEU A 10 8.98 -7.64 -21.93
C LEU A 10 7.56 -7.79 -22.50
N THR A 11 7.39 -7.46 -23.78
CA THR A 11 6.09 -7.54 -24.47
C THR A 11 5.93 -8.79 -25.31
N ASN A 12 7.01 -9.52 -25.59
CA ASN A 12 6.99 -10.77 -26.33
C ASN A 12 6.94 -11.95 -25.35
N GLU A 13 6.06 -12.92 -25.61
CA GLU A 13 5.88 -14.18 -24.88
C GLU A 13 7.14 -15.11 -24.86
N SER A 14 8.29 -14.62 -25.31
CA SER A 14 9.52 -15.36 -25.52
C SER A 14 10.53 -15.31 -24.38
N ALA A 15 10.14 -14.88 -23.17
CA ALA A 15 11.03 -14.92 -22.02
C ALA A 15 11.39 -16.37 -21.67
N THR A 16 12.68 -16.72 -21.86
CA THR A 16 13.16 -18.07 -21.59
C THR A 16 13.31 -18.32 -20.08
N THR A 17 13.35 -19.61 -19.69
CA THR A 17 13.65 -19.98 -18.29
C THR A 17 14.99 -19.40 -17.80
N SER A 18 15.94 -19.18 -18.71
CA SER A 18 17.24 -18.55 -18.41
C SER A 18 17.07 -17.07 -18.01
N ASP A 19 16.17 -16.35 -18.66
CA ASP A 19 15.94 -14.92 -18.38
C ASP A 19 15.24 -14.73 -17.03
N TRP A 20 14.31 -15.59 -16.70
CA TRP A 20 13.69 -15.63 -15.37
C TRP A 20 14.70 -15.94 -14.26
N LYS A 21 15.64 -16.88 -14.48
CA LYS A 21 16.71 -17.15 -13.51
C LYS A 21 17.60 -15.94 -13.29
N LYS A 22 18.01 -15.22 -14.34
CA LYS A 22 18.80 -13.98 -14.22
C LYS A 22 18.04 -12.89 -13.47
N PHE A 23 16.74 -12.72 -13.76
CA PHE A 23 15.88 -11.76 -13.09
C PHE A 23 15.82 -12.00 -11.58
N PHE A 24 15.47 -13.22 -11.16
CA PHE A 24 15.41 -13.58 -9.73
C PHE A 24 16.77 -13.53 -9.04
N LEU A 25 17.85 -13.86 -9.74
CA LEU A 25 19.20 -13.76 -9.20
C LEU A 25 19.57 -12.31 -8.90
N ILE A 26 19.30 -11.37 -9.80
CA ILE A 26 19.54 -9.93 -9.57
C ILE A 26 18.68 -9.41 -8.42
N LEU A 27 17.37 -9.76 -8.40
CA LEU A 27 16.47 -9.39 -7.31
C LEU A 27 16.91 -9.96 -5.96
N GLY A 28 17.55 -11.12 -5.92
CA GLY A 28 18.08 -11.73 -4.71
C GLY A 28 19.41 -11.11 -4.25
N ILE A 29 20.33 -10.80 -5.19
CA ILE A 29 21.64 -10.23 -4.85
C ILE A 29 21.52 -8.85 -4.22
N ILE A 30 20.67 -7.96 -4.75
CA ILE A 30 20.54 -6.58 -4.27
C ILE A 30 20.19 -6.52 -2.77
N PRO A 31 19.10 -7.15 -2.28
CA PRO A 31 18.80 -7.14 -0.85
C PRO A 31 19.81 -7.92 -0.01
N THR A 32 20.43 -8.98 -0.55
CA THR A 32 21.46 -9.75 0.17
C THR A 32 22.70 -8.89 0.43
N VAL A 33 23.20 -8.20 -0.59
CA VAL A 33 24.33 -7.26 -0.44
C VAL A 33 23.96 -6.12 0.49
N GLY A 34 22.74 -5.55 0.35
CA GLY A 34 22.23 -4.52 1.26
C GLY A 34 22.13 -5.00 2.70
N GLY A 35 21.69 -6.23 2.93
CA GLY A 35 21.64 -6.84 4.25
C GLY A 35 23.02 -7.05 4.88
N ILE A 36 23.99 -7.56 4.09
CA ILE A 36 25.38 -7.72 4.53
C ILE A 36 26.01 -6.37 4.88
N LEU A 37 25.86 -5.37 4.02
CA LEU A 37 26.32 -4.02 4.30
C LEU A 37 25.68 -3.43 5.56
N GLY A 38 24.38 -3.70 5.76
CA GLY A 38 23.65 -3.30 6.95
C GLY A 38 24.27 -3.83 8.24
N LEU A 39 24.75 -5.08 8.27
CA LEU A 39 25.42 -5.67 9.44
C LEU A 39 26.68 -4.91 9.85
N PHE A 40 27.40 -4.31 8.90
CA PHE A 40 28.62 -3.55 9.17
C PHE A 40 28.36 -2.07 9.51
N ILE A 41 27.29 -1.49 8.93
CA ILE A 41 26.98 -0.05 9.04
C ILE A 41 26.06 0.23 10.23
N MET A 42 25.09 -0.67 10.51
CA MET A 42 24.13 -0.47 11.59
C MET A 42 24.78 -0.78 12.93
N LYS A 43 24.88 0.25 13.77
CA LYS A 43 25.32 0.10 15.18
C LYS A 43 24.08 0.14 16.07
N ASP A 44 24.03 -0.78 17.03
CA ASP A 44 23.01 -0.75 18.07
C ASP A 44 23.17 0.52 18.93
N LYS A 45 22.04 1.08 19.36
CA LYS A 45 22.03 2.23 20.25
C LYS A 45 22.55 1.79 21.62
N GLU A 46 23.64 2.37 22.07
CA GLU A 46 24.25 2.09 23.38
C GLU A 46 23.21 2.30 24.51
N GLY A 47 23.17 1.38 25.45
CA GLY A 47 22.31 1.48 26.64
C GLY A 47 20.94 0.80 26.52
N ILE A 48 20.58 0.18 25.37
CA ILE A 48 19.38 -0.66 25.28
C ILE A 48 19.79 -2.11 25.59
N THR A 49 19.59 -2.53 26.84
CA THR A 49 19.72 -3.94 27.22
C THR A 49 18.37 -4.62 27.05
N ALA A 50 18.37 -5.78 26.37
CA ALA A 50 17.17 -6.63 26.32
C ALA A 50 16.83 -7.05 27.77
N ASP A 51 15.56 -6.92 28.14
CA ASP A 51 15.08 -7.39 29.44
C ASP A 51 15.20 -8.93 29.46
N LYS A 52 16.13 -9.43 30.27
CA LYS A 52 16.46 -10.87 30.35
C LYS A 52 15.29 -11.73 30.80
N ASN A 53 14.24 -11.13 31.36
CA ASN A 53 13.05 -11.84 31.86
C ASN A 53 11.95 -11.97 30.80
N ASN A 54 12.07 -11.33 29.65
CA ASN A 54 11.07 -11.39 28.60
C ASN A 54 11.37 -12.53 27.62
N THR A 55 10.37 -13.38 27.41
CA THR A 55 10.39 -14.40 26.37
C THR A 55 9.95 -13.79 25.04
N PHE A 56 10.52 -14.25 23.92
CA PHE A 56 10.13 -13.83 22.57
C PHE A 56 8.61 -13.79 22.37
N TRP A 57 7.89 -14.82 22.83
CA TRP A 57 6.43 -14.86 22.75
C TRP A 57 5.73 -13.82 23.61
N SER A 58 6.31 -13.48 24.77
CA SER A 58 5.77 -12.40 25.61
C SER A 58 5.88 -11.05 24.92
N ASP A 59 7.00 -10.78 24.27
CA ASP A 59 7.24 -9.53 23.54
C ASP A 59 6.38 -9.44 22.27
N PHE A 60 6.26 -10.56 21.53
CA PHE A 60 5.41 -10.62 20.35
C PHE A 60 3.92 -10.41 20.67
N THR A 61 3.43 -11.02 21.76
CA THR A 61 2.03 -10.89 22.16
C THR A 61 1.75 -9.64 22.99
N TYR A 62 2.78 -8.91 23.43
CA TYR A 62 2.62 -7.71 24.27
C TYR A 62 1.65 -6.71 23.65
N SER A 63 1.85 -6.38 22.39
CA SER A 63 1.02 -5.41 21.66
C SER A 63 -0.41 -5.89 21.41
N LEU A 64 -0.70 -7.19 21.54
CA LEU A 64 -2.04 -7.74 21.36
C LEU A 64 -2.84 -7.83 22.67
N LYS A 65 -2.22 -7.53 23.83
CA LYS A 65 -2.90 -7.57 25.12
C LYS A 65 -4.02 -6.50 25.19
N PRO A 66 -5.25 -6.85 25.64
CA PRO A 66 -6.38 -5.92 25.72
C PRO A 66 -6.08 -4.66 26.55
N SER A 67 -5.29 -4.80 27.61
CA SER A 67 -4.84 -3.67 28.45
C SER A 67 -3.97 -2.68 27.68
N VAL A 68 -3.06 -3.18 26.83
CA VAL A 68 -2.18 -2.36 26.00
C VAL A 68 -2.98 -1.64 24.91
N ILE A 69 -3.95 -2.35 24.30
CA ILE A 69 -4.86 -1.76 23.32
C ILE A 69 -5.69 -0.63 23.95
N LYS A 70 -6.24 -0.86 25.14
CA LYS A 70 -7.04 0.13 25.87
C LYS A 70 -6.24 1.38 26.24
N ASN A 71 -4.96 1.22 26.60
CA ASN A 71 -4.09 2.33 26.97
C ASN A 71 -3.54 3.10 25.78
N ASN A 72 -3.46 2.49 24.59
CA ASN A 72 -2.88 3.08 23.37
C ASN A 72 -3.91 3.18 22.23
N LYS A 73 -5.15 3.54 22.52
CA LYS A 73 -6.28 3.53 21.57
C LYS A 73 -5.98 4.24 20.25
N MET A 74 -5.33 5.42 20.27
CA MET A 74 -5.03 6.19 19.06
C MET A 74 -4.06 5.47 18.13
N LEU A 75 -3.07 4.77 18.68
CA LEU A 75 -2.14 3.93 17.93
C LEU A 75 -2.91 2.86 17.14
N TYR A 76 -3.84 2.15 17.81
CA TYR A 76 -4.64 1.10 17.14
C TYR A 76 -5.65 1.65 16.15
N VAL A 77 -6.18 2.84 16.38
CA VAL A 77 -7.02 3.54 15.39
C VAL A 77 -6.22 3.85 14.12
N CYS A 78 -4.97 4.32 14.25
CA CYS A 78 -4.10 4.53 13.10
C CYS A 78 -3.76 3.21 12.38
N LEU A 79 -3.48 2.14 13.16
CA LEU A 79 -3.24 0.82 12.58
C LEU A 79 -4.47 0.27 11.86
N ALA A 80 -5.67 0.44 12.43
CA ALA A 80 -6.92 0.02 11.79
C ALA A 80 -7.17 0.78 10.49
N GLY A 81 -6.91 2.09 10.46
CA GLY A 81 -7.01 2.89 9.24
C GLY A 81 -6.05 2.44 8.16
N ASN A 82 -4.80 2.15 8.55
CA ASN A 82 -3.80 1.61 7.64
C ASN A 82 -4.20 0.22 7.12
N MET A 83 -4.73 -0.64 7.99
CA MET A 83 -5.21 -1.98 7.64
C MET A 83 -6.35 -1.91 6.61
N VAL A 84 -7.37 -1.08 6.84
CA VAL A 84 -8.50 -0.93 5.92
C VAL A 84 -8.03 -0.44 4.55
N SER A 85 -7.16 0.57 4.51
CA SER A 85 -6.60 1.10 3.26
C SER A 85 -5.76 0.03 2.52
N ALA A 86 -4.98 -0.76 3.26
CA ALA A 86 -4.18 -1.83 2.69
C ALA A 86 -5.05 -2.99 2.18
N VAL A 87 -6.15 -3.34 2.87
CA VAL A 87 -7.12 -4.33 2.38
C VAL A 87 -7.73 -3.86 1.06
N ALA A 88 -8.20 -2.60 0.98
CA ALA A 88 -8.74 -2.04 -0.25
C ALA A 88 -7.74 -2.13 -1.42
N TYR A 89 -6.46 -1.83 -1.15
CA TYR A 89 -5.38 -1.95 -2.14
C TYR A 89 -5.18 -3.40 -2.59
N GLN A 90 -5.19 -4.37 -1.67
CA GLN A 90 -4.96 -5.79 -1.97
C GLN A 90 -6.09 -6.44 -2.77
N VAL A 91 -7.28 -5.86 -2.81
CA VAL A 91 -8.41 -6.38 -3.62
C VAL A 91 -8.10 -6.35 -5.11
N TYR A 92 -7.43 -5.30 -5.60
CA TYR A 92 -7.20 -5.12 -7.03
C TYR A 92 -5.73 -5.27 -7.46
N VAL A 93 -4.77 -4.98 -6.57
CA VAL A 93 -3.36 -4.87 -7.00
C VAL A 93 -2.81 -6.17 -7.58
N ASN A 94 -3.19 -7.32 -7.05
CA ASN A 94 -2.73 -8.62 -7.52
C ASN A 94 -3.25 -8.96 -8.92
N TYR A 95 -4.34 -8.32 -9.33
CA TYR A 95 -5.02 -8.56 -10.61
C TYR A 95 -4.87 -7.40 -11.59
N LEU A 96 -4.15 -6.34 -11.22
CA LEU A 96 -4.03 -5.11 -12.00
C LEU A 96 -3.52 -5.37 -13.42
N PHE A 97 -2.45 -6.14 -13.57
CA PHE A 97 -1.89 -6.47 -14.88
C PHE A 97 -2.85 -7.32 -15.70
N ASN A 98 -3.49 -8.31 -15.09
CA ASN A 98 -4.46 -9.17 -15.75
C ASN A 98 -5.70 -8.37 -16.24
N ILE A 99 -6.10 -7.33 -15.49
CA ILE A 99 -7.19 -6.43 -15.90
C ILE A 99 -6.77 -5.58 -17.09
N VAL A 100 -5.57 -5.00 -17.06
CA VAL A 100 -5.10 -4.10 -18.12
C VAL A 100 -4.84 -4.86 -19.42
N GLU A 101 -4.25 -6.04 -19.36
CA GLU A 101 -3.93 -6.88 -20.51
C GLU A 101 -5.14 -7.68 -20.99
N GLY A 102 -5.82 -8.38 -20.07
CA GLY A 102 -6.90 -9.30 -20.40
C GLY A 102 -8.25 -8.62 -20.60
N THR A 103 -8.64 -7.72 -19.70
CA THR A 103 -9.99 -7.09 -19.72
C THR A 103 -10.02 -5.84 -20.58
N LEU A 104 -9.03 -4.94 -20.45
CA LEU A 104 -8.93 -3.73 -21.26
C LEU A 104 -8.22 -3.96 -22.60
N LYS A 105 -7.51 -5.08 -22.76
CA LYS A 105 -6.81 -5.47 -24.00
C LYS A 105 -5.83 -4.42 -24.54
N ILE A 106 -5.21 -3.64 -23.64
CA ILE A 106 -4.26 -2.58 -24.00
C ILE A 106 -2.92 -3.22 -24.37
N LYS A 107 -2.56 -3.24 -25.66
CA LYS A 107 -1.38 -3.93 -26.16
C LYS A 107 -0.05 -3.39 -25.59
N ASN A 108 0.09 -2.06 -25.45
CA ASN A 108 1.31 -1.40 -24.98
C ASN A 108 1.11 -0.81 -23.57
N TYR A 109 0.59 -1.58 -22.62
CA TYR A 109 0.25 -1.11 -21.27
C TYR A 109 1.47 -0.71 -20.42
N ILE A 110 2.70 -1.14 -20.78
CA ILE A 110 3.92 -0.85 -20.00
C ILE A 110 4.16 0.66 -19.91
N ILE A 111 3.95 1.40 -20.99
CA ILE A 111 4.16 2.86 -21.02
C ILE A 111 3.14 3.58 -20.13
N PRO A 112 1.82 3.37 -20.28
CA PRO A 112 0.82 3.97 -19.37
C PRO A 112 1.06 3.62 -17.89
N VAL A 113 1.36 2.35 -17.60
CA VAL A 113 1.65 1.91 -16.22
C VAL A 113 2.91 2.57 -15.69
N GLY A 114 3.96 2.69 -16.49
CA GLY A 114 5.18 3.41 -16.13
C GLY A 114 4.91 4.89 -15.80
N ILE A 115 4.10 5.58 -16.60
CA ILE A 115 3.69 6.96 -16.35
C ILE A 115 2.91 7.05 -15.02
N ILE A 116 1.95 6.15 -14.80
CA ILE A 116 1.16 6.08 -13.55
C ILE A 116 2.10 5.97 -12.35
N MET A 117 3.04 5.03 -12.38
CA MET A 117 3.96 4.78 -11.26
C MET A 117 4.84 6.00 -10.95
N VAL A 118 5.42 6.63 -11.97
CA VAL A 118 6.28 7.81 -11.80
C VAL A 118 5.49 8.99 -11.26
N VAL A 119 4.35 9.31 -11.87
CA VAL A 119 3.52 10.45 -11.46
C VAL A 119 2.94 10.25 -10.07
N ALA A 120 2.46 9.03 -9.75
CA ALA A 120 1.95 8.69 -8.43
C ALA A 120 3.06 8.79 -7.35
N ALA A 121 4.28 8.33 -7.64
CA ALA A 121 5.40 8.45 -6.72
C ALA A 121 5.78 9.92 -6.46
N ILE A 122 5.93 10.73 -7.50
CA ILE A 122 6.21 12.16 -7.35
C ILE A 122 5.09 12.86 -6.58
N GLY A 123 3.83 12.61 -6.95
CA GLY A 123 2.66 13.15 -6.28
C GLY A 123 2.59 12.79 -4.79
N SER A 124 2.93 11.54 -4.45
CA SER A 124 2.94 11.09 -3.05
C SER A 124 4.01 11.81 -2.22
N VAL A 125 5.18 12.08 -2.78
CA VAL A 125 6.25 12.85 -2.10
C VAL A 125 5.81 14.30 -1.87
N ILE A 126 5.21 14.94 -2.87
CA ILE A 126 4.70 16.32 -2.76
C ILE A 126 3.62 16.40 -1.67
N ILE A 127 2.65 15.47 -1.70
CA ILE A 127 1.57 15.44 -0.69
C ILE A 127 2.14 15.16 0.70
N SER A 128 3.13 14.28 0.83
CA SER A 128 3.80 14.02 2.11
C SER A 128 4.48 15.27 2.67
N ALA A 129 5.17 16.05 1.84
CA ALA A 129 5.76 17.32 2.26
C ALA A 129 4.69 18.36 2.68
N LEU A 130 3.55 18.39 1.98
CA LEU A 130 2.42 19.25 2.37
C LEU A 130 1.77 18.80 3.69
N MET A 131 1.70 17.49 3.95
CA MET A 131 1.20 16.95 5.23
C MET A 131 2.07 17.38 6.41
N ASP A 132 3.39 17.42 6.23
CA ASP A 132 4.32 17.89 7.27
C ASP A 132 4.13 19.38 7.55
N LYS A 133 3.81 20.19 6.52
CA LYS A 133 3.61 21.64 6.64
C LYS A 133 2.24 22.02 7.22
N TYR A 134 1.17 21.36 6.78
CA TYR A 134 -0.22 21.77 7.07
C TYR A 134 -0.94 20.88 8.10
N GLY A 135 -0.26 19.83 8.58
CA GLY A 135 -0.81 18.85 9.51
C GLY A 135 -1.51 17.67 8.82
N LYS A 136 -1.32 16.49 9.38
CA LYS A 136 -1.75 15.21 8.80
C LYS A 136 -3.28 15.07 8.73
N LYS A 137 -4.00 15.58 9.72
CA LYS A 137 -5.46 15.42 9.84
C LYS A 137 -6.25 15.94 8.65
N ARG A 138 -5.81 17.04 8.05
CA ARG A 138 -6.46 17.68 6.90
C ARG A 138 -6.46 16.81 5.65
N PHE A 139 -5.50 15.89 5.54
CA PHE A 139 -5.29 15.06 4.34
C PHE A 139 -6.06 13.74 4.36
N TYR A 140 -6.56 13.26 5.50
CA TYR A 140 -7.30 11.99 5.55
C TYR A 140 -8.52 11.98 4.64
N TYR A 141 -9.42 12.93 4.81
CA TYR A 141 -10.67 12.98 4.03
C TYR A 141 -10.43 13.18 2.53
N PRO A 142 -9.64 14.18 2.10
CA PRO A 142 -9.37 14.38 0.68
C PRO A 142 -8.72 13.15 0.03
N THR A 143 -7.79 12.49 0.74
CA THR A 143 -7.11 11.31 0.23
C THR A 143 -8.05 10.12 0.08
N ILE A 144 -8.92 9.86 1.07
CA ILE A 144 -9.92 8.78 0.99
C ILE A 144 -10.88 9.05 -0.17
N ILE A 145 -11.39 10.28 -0.30
CA ILE A 145 -12.30 10.67 -1.39
C ILE A 145 -11.62 10.49 -2.74
N ALA A 146 -10.38 10.97 -2.88
CA ALA A 146 -9.61 10.83 -4.13
C ALA A 146 -9.40 9.35 -4.51
N GLY A 147 -9.17 8.46 -3.53
CA GLY A 147 -9.05 7.03 -3.78
C GLY A 147 -10.34 6.38 -4.25
N ILE A 148 -11.47 6.72 -3.62
CA ILE A 148 -12.80 6.24 -4.04
C ILE A 148 -13.11 6.74 -5.45
N VAL A 149 -12.87 8.02 -5.74
CA VAL A 149 -13.07 8.61 -7.07
C VAL A 149 -12.17 7.91 -8.10
N GLY A 150 -10.90 7.68 -7.78
CA GLY A 150 -9.97 6.94 -8.64
C GLY A 150 -10.46 5.53 -8.98
N CYS A 151 -10.94 4.80 -7.98
CA CYS A 151 -11.53 3.47 -8.18
C CYS A 151 -12.77 3.52 -9.09
N ILE A 152 -13.65 4.50 -8.91
CA ILE A 152 -14.84 4.70 -9.76
C ILE A 152 -14.43 5.05 -11.18
N ILE A 153 -13.43 5.92 -11.38
CA ILE A 153 -12.92 6.28 -12.72
C ILE A 153 -12.42 5.03 -13.44
N ILE A 154 -11.58 4.20 -12.80
CA ILE A 154 -11.11 2.97 -13.43
C ILE A 154 -12.27 2.01 -13.73
N TRP A 155 -13.20 1.86 -12.80
CA TRP A 155 -14.39 1.02 -13.04
C TRP A 155 -15.19 1.50 -14.25
N CYS A 156 -15.30 2.81 -14.47
CA CYS A 156 -15.98 3.39 -15.64
C CYS A 156 -15.29 3.02 -16.97
N ALA A 157 -14.00 2.65 -16.97
CA ALA A 157 -13.30 2.25 -18.19
C ALA A 157 -14.01 1.12 -18.94
N LYS A 158 -14.70 0.20 -18.23
CA LYS A 158 -15.46 -0.90 -18.82
C LYS A 158 -16.51 -0.47 -19.85
N PHE A 159 -17.03 0.76 -19.76
CA PHE A 159 -18.03 1.25 -20.71
C PHE A 159 -17.43 1.71 -22.04
N PHE A 160 -16.11 1.84 -22.10
CA PHE A 160 -15.36 2.31 -23.27
C PHE A 160 -14.52 1.21 -23.91
N VAL A 161 -14.47 0.01 -23.33
CA VAL A 161 -13.77 -1.16 -23.89
C VAL A 161 -14.23 -1.40 -25.35
N ASP A 162 -13.27 -1.63 -26.24
CA ASP A 162 -13.45 -1.86 -27.67
C ASP A 162 -14.09 -0.67 -28.46
N LYS A 163 -14.27 0.52 -27.82
CA LYS A 163 -14.85 1.69 -28.49
C LYS A 163 -13.81 2.72 -28.91
N ASN A 164 -12.85 3.00 -28.01
CA ASN A 164 -11.83 4.01 -28.27
C ASN A 164 -10.61 3.78 -27.37
N GLU A 165 -9.56 3.20 -27.90
CA GLU A 165 -8.31 2.86 -27.19
C GLU A 165 -7.68 4.08 -26.50
N THR A 166 -7.73 5.26 -27.14
CA THR A 166 -7.18 6.49 -26.54
C THR A 166 -7.93 6.89 -25.26
N THR A 167 -9.27 6.73 -25.27
CA THR A 167 -10.09 7.05 -24.10
C THR A 167 -9.86 6.06 -22.96
N GLU A 168 -9.72 4.77 -23.28
CA GLU A 168 -9.42 3.72 -22.28
C GLU A 168 -8.09 3.97 -21.60
N VAL A 169 -7.04 4.26 -22.38
CA VAL A 169 -5.70 4.58 -21.88
C VAL A 169 -5.73 5.85 -21.02
N ALA A 170 -6.45 6.89 -21.43
CA ALA A 170 -6.58 8.13 -20.66
C ALA A 170 -7.28 7.89 -19.31
N ILE A 171 -8.37 7.13 -19.29
CA ILE A 171 -9.09 6.76 -18.06
C ILE A 171 -8.18 5.93 -17.15
N LEU A 172 -7.45 4.96 -17.70
CA LEU A 172 -6.50 4.14 -16.95
C LEU A 172 -5.40 5.01 -16.32
N ILE A 173 -4.83 5.95 -17.07
CA ILE A 173 -3.77 6.84 -16.54
C ILE A 173 -4.31 7.71 -15.42
N VAL A 174 -5.44 8.41 -15.62
CA VAL A 174 -6.01 9.31 -14.61
C VAL A 174 -6.45 8.55 -13.37
N GLY A 175 -7.21 7.49 -13.55
CA GLY A 175 -7.68 6.64 -12.45
C GLY A 175 -6.52 5.93 -11.75
N GLY A 176 -5.55 5.42 -12.51
CA GLY A 176 -4.37 4.74 -11.99
C GLY A 176 -3.48 5.65 -11.13
N ILE A 177 -3.24 6.89 -11.57
CA ILE A 177 -2.50 7.89 -10.79
C ILE A 177 -3.21 8.15 -9.45
N LEU A 178 -4.53 8.31 -9.46
CA LEU A 178 -5.30 8.51 -8.23
C LEU A 178 -5.22 7.27 -7.33
N VAL A 179 -5.48 6.08 -7.86
CA VAL A 179 -5.56 4.84 -7.08
C VAL A 179 -4.19 4.46 -6.50
N ILE A 180 -3.12 4.47 -7.29
CA ILE A 180 -1.76 4.16 -6.83
C ILE A 180 -1.22 5.29 -5.95
N GLY A 181 -1.39 6.55 -6.37
CA GLY A 181 -0.94 7.72 -5.60
C GLY A 181 -1.59 7.80 -4.23
N VAL A 182 -2.90 7.58 -4.15
CA VAL A 182 -3.63 7.52 -2.88
C VAL A 182 -3.15 6.38 -2.00
N SER A 183 -2.88 5.20 -2.55
CA SER A 183 -2.36 4.07 -1.78
C SER A 183 -1.02 4.40 -1.10
N LEU A 184 -0.11 5.05 -1.83
CA LEU A 184 1.18 5.52 -1.29
C LEU A 184 1.00 6.60 -0.21
N VAL A 185 0.14 7.58 -0.47
CA VAL A 185 -0.17 8.67 0.48
C VAL A 185 -0.81 8.14 1.75
N MET A 186 -1.80 7.25 1.66
CA MET A 186 -2.48 6.66 2.81
C MET A 186 -1.54 5.82 3.66
N ALA A 187 -0.69 5.00 3.03
CA ALA A 187 0.33 4.22 3.72
C ALA A 187 1.30 5.14 4.49
N GLY A 188 1.76 6.24 3.88
CA GLY A 188 2.59 7.25 4.51
C GLY A 188 1.88 7.97 5.66
N LEU A 189 0.65 8.45 5.43
CA LEU A 189 -0.15 9.22 6.37
C LEU A 189 -0.45 8.44 7.66
N PHE A 190 -0.98 7.21 7.54
CA PHE A 190 -1.25 6.37 8.70
C PHE A 190 0.02 5.90 9.40
N THR A 191 1.09 5.60 8.65
CA THR A 191 2.39 5.22 9.24
C THR A 191 3.02 6.38 10.00
N ALA A 192 2.98 7.59 9.46
CA ALA A 192 3.48 8.77 10.16
C ALA A 192 2.66 9.08 11.42
N SER A 193 1.32 8.97 11.34
CA SER A 193 0.45 9.15 12.50
C SER A 193 0.63 8.06 13.55
N TYR A 194 0.79 6.80 13.13
CA TYR A 194 1.08 5.69 14.01
C TYR A 194 2.36 5.93 14.83
N ARG A 195 3.44 6.41 14.18
CA ARG A 195 4.72 6.70 14.84
C ARG A 195 4.60 7.74 15.94
N ASP A 196 3.73 8.74 15.79
CA ASP A 196 3.49 9.78 16.78
C ASP A 196 2.91 9.24 18.10
N TYR A 197 2.26 8.07 18.05
CA TYR A 197 1.60 7.44 19.20
C TYR A 197 2.35 6.27 19.81
N ILE A 198 3.50 5.89 19.26
CA ILE A 198 4.32 4.82 19.83
C ILE A 198 4.95 5.29 21.14
N PRO A 199 4.79 4.56 22.26
CA PRO A 199 5.48 4.86 23.50
C PRO A 199 7.00 4.73 23.33
N LYS A 200 7.76 5.72 23.82
CA LYS A 200 9.22 5.73 23.76
C LYS A 200 9.82 4.45 24.38
N GLY A 201 10.78 3.84 23.68
CA GLY A 201 11.46 2.61 24.11
C GLY A 201 10.67 1.31 23.86
N LYS A 202 9.48 1.39 23.21
CA LYS A 202 8.68 0.21 22.86
C LYS A 202 8.44 0.05 21.35
N GLU A 203 9.24 0.76 20.55
CA GLU A 203 9.10 0.79 19.09
C GLU A 203 9.14 -0.61 18.48
N GLY A 204 10.05 -1.46 18.94
CA GLY A 204 10.19 -2.84 18.46
C GLY A 204 8.96 -3.70 18.75
N LEU A 205 8.38 -3.57 19.96
CA LEU A 205 7.21 -4.36 20.37
C LEU A 205 5.96 -4.05 19.52
N PHE A 206 5.79 -2.79 19.12
CA PHE A 206 4.66 -2.39 18.28
C PHE A 206 4.91 -2.62 16.78
N GLN A 207 6.16 -2.78 16.36
CA GLN A 207 6.48 -3.08 14.96
C GLN A 207 5.91 -4.43 14.51
N GLY A 208 5.95 -5.45 15.38
CA GLY A 208 5.33 -6.74 15.10
C GLY A 208 3.81 -6.62 14.86
N CYS A 209 3.11 -5.89 15.74
CA CYS A 209 1.67 -5.63 15.57
C CYS A 209 1.38 -4.88 14.25
N ARG A 210 2.21 -3.90 13.89
CA ARG A 210 2.08 -3.19 12.62
C ARG A 210 2.21 -4.15 11.43
N MET A 211 3.19 -5.07 11.45
CA MET A 211 3.37 -6.04 10.36
C MET A 211 2.16 -6.97 10.23
N VAL A 212 1.58 -7.40 11.33
CA VAL A 212 0.35 -8.20 11.30
C VAL A 212 -0.81 -7.40 10.70
N MET A 213 -1.09 -6.21 11.20
CA MET A 213 -2.26 -5.42 10.77
C MET A 213 -2.10 -4.79 9.40
N TYR A 214 -0.90 -4.42 8.99
CA TYR A 214 -0.68 -3.73 7.72
C TYR A 214 -0.30 -4.66 6.57
N VAL A 215 0.31 -5.83 6.86
CA VAL A 215 0.76 -6.77 5.83
C VAL A 215 -0.06 -8.04 5.88
N LEU A 216 -0.02 -8.79 6.99
CA LEU A 216 -0.61 -10.12 7.06
C LEU A 216 -2.12 -10.11 6.85
N VAL A 217 -2.85 -9.28 7.60
CA VAL A 217 -4.32 -9.22 7.51
C VAL A 217 -4.79 -8.76 6.13
N PRO A 218 -4.25 -7.69 5.52
CA PRO A 218 -4.60 -7.29 4.16
C PRO A 218 -4.28 -8.35 3.10
N MET A 219 -3.15 -9.05 3.21
CA MET A 219 -2.77 -10.12 2.27
C MET A 219 -3.68 -11.35 2.34
N ILE A 220 -4.42 -11.53 3.43
CA ILE A 220 -5.43 -12.59 3.55
C ILE A 220 -6.80 -12.09 3.12
N ILE A 221 -7.27 -10.97 3.70
CA ILE A 221 -8.64 -10.48 3.49
C ILE A 221 -8.82 -9.91 2.08
N GLY A 222 -7.83 -9.19 1.55
CA GLY A 222 -7.92 -8.57 0.22
C GLY A 222 -8.16 -9.60 -0.90
N PRO A 223 -7.31 -10.63 -1.05
CA PRO A 223 -7.51 -11.68 -2.04
C PRO A 223 -8.80 -12.48 -1.83
N ILE A 224 -9.25 -12.73 -0.59
CA ILE A 224 -10.52 -13.39 -0.33
C ILE A 224 -11.68 -12.53 -0.86
N ALA A 225 -11.69 -11.24 -0.55
CA ALA A 225 -12.69 -10.32 -1.07
C ALA A 225 -12.66 -10.24 -2.60
N ALA A 226 -11.47 -10.19 -3.20
CA ALA A 226 -11.30 -10.21 -4.64
C ALA A 226 -11.85 -11.50 -5.26
N GLN A 227 -11.54 -12.66 -4.68
CA GLN A 227 -11.99 -13.95 -5.17
C GLN A 227 -13.53 -14.07 -5.14
N ILE A 228 -14.19 -13.54 -4.12
CA ILE A 228 -15.66 -13.50 -4.06
C ILE A 228 -16.21 -12.71 -5.25
N ILE A 229 -15.62 -11.57 -5.58
CA ILE A 229 -16.05 -10.73 -6.72
C ILE A 229 -15.79 -11.44 -8.05
N ILE A 230 -14.59 -12.00 -8.23
CA ILE A 230 -14.20 -12.72 -9.46
C ILE A 230 -15.13 -13.92 -9.69
N THR A 231 -15.35 -14.75 -8.67
CA THR A 231 -16.23 -15.92 -8.77
C THR A 231 -17.68 -15.51 -9.06
N SER A 232 -18.14 -14.39 -8.47
CA SER A 232 -19.49 -13.89 -8.72
C SER A 232 -19.68 -13.39 -10.16
N ALA A 233 -18.64 -12.76 -10.73
CA ALA A 233 -18.67 -12.26 -12.11
C ALA A 233 -18.55 -13.38 -13.15
N ASN A 234 -17.86 -14.48 -12.82
CA ASN A 234 -17.60 -15.60 -13.75
C ASN A 234 -18.50 -16.82 -13.48
N ARG A 235 -19.69 -16.63 -12.92
CA ARG A 235 -20.63 -17.74 -12.69
C ARG A 235 -21.04 -18.40 -14.00
N GLY A 236 -20.69 -19.69 -14.15
CA GLY A 236 -21.03 -20.49 -15.34
C GLY A 236 -20.02 -20.34 -16.48
N VAL A 237 -18.90 -19.68 -16.29
CA VAL A 237 -17.79 -19.60 -17.25
C VAL A 237 -16.79 -20.72 -16.97
N ASN A 238 -16.21 -21.32 -18.02
CA ASN A 238 -15.17 -22.32 -17.87
C ASN A 238 -13.87 -21.69 -17.34
N ASP A 239 -13.07 -22.47 -16.59
CA ASP A 239 -11.82 -21.99 -15.96
C ASP A 239 -10.80 -21.40 -16.95
N SER A 240 -10.86 -21.78 -18.23
CA SER A 240 -10.01 -21.26 -19.30
C SER A 240 -10.41 -19.87 -19.80
N GLU A 241 -11.58 -19.36 -19.45
CA GLU A 241 -12.15 -18.10 -19.92
C GLU A 241 -12.42 -17.10 -18.80
N ILE A 242 -11.75 -17.26 -17.65
CA ILE A 242 -11.92 -16.35 -16.50
C ILE A 242 -11.51 -14.93 -16.88
N VAL A 243 -12.45 -14.00 -16.76
CA VAL A 243 -12.22 -12.57 -16.94
C VAL A 243 -12.10 -11.89 -15.57
N TYR A 244 -11.11 -11.04 -15.41
CA TYR A 244 -10.93 -10.27 -14.18
C TYR A 244 -11.80 -9.01 -14.22
N PRO A 245 -12.87 -8.95 -13.40
CA PRO A 245 -13.88 -7.91 -13.53
C PRO A 245 -13.41 -6.57 -12.98
N MET A 246 -13.82 -5.49 -13.64
CA MET A 246 -13.57 -4.11 -13.17
C MET A 246 -14.27 -3.80 -11.85
N GLU A 247 -15.22 -4.62 -11.43
CA GLU A 247 -15.92 -4.60 -10.15
C GLU A 247 -14.99 -4.75 -8.95
N LEU A 248 -13.77 -5.24 -9.14
CA LEU A 248 -12.71 -5.26 -8.11
C LEU A 248 -12.42 -3.85 -7.58
N PHE A 249 -12.43 -2.83 -8.45
CA PHE A 249 -12.25 -1.45 -8.04
C PHE A 249 -13.45 -0.91 -7.25
N LEU A 250 -14.68 -1.31 -7.59
CA LEU A 250 -15.85 -0.97 -6.77
C LEU A 250 -15.79 -1.64 -5.39
N GLY A 251 -15.39 -2.90 -5.31
CA GLY A 251 -15.17 -3.59 -4.04
C GLY A 251 -14.14 -2.87 -3.18
N ALA A 252 -13.03 -2.44 -3.78
CA ALA A 252 -12.01 -1.65 -3.10
C ALA A 252 -12.56 -0.29 -2.63
N ALA A 253 -13.36 0.41 -3.46
CA ALA A 253 -14.00 1.66 -3.09
C ALA A 253 -14.93 1.50 -1.88
N VAL A 254 -15.74 0.43 -1.84
CA VAL A 254 -16.63 0.12 -0.71
C VAL A 254 -15.82 -0.14 0.56
N ILE A 255 -14.74 -0.91 0.49
CA ILE A 255 -13.86 -1.15 1.64
C ILE A 255 -13.22 0.16 2.10
N MET A 256 -12.82 1.03 1.17
CA MET A 256 -12.20 2.31 1.49
C MET A 256 -13.12 3.28 2.23
N LEU A 257 -14.47 3.15 2.09
CA LEU A 257 -15.43 3.91 2.89
C LEU A 257 -15.24 3.67 4.40
N PHE A 258 -14.85 2.47 4.81
CA PHE A 258 -14.59 2.18 6.22
C PHE A 258 -13.36 2.93 6.77
N ALA A 259 -12.47 3.43 5.92
CA ALA A 259 -11.33 4.26 6.34
C ALA A 259 -11.75 5.63 6.90
N PHE A 260 -12.98 6.10 6.60
CA PHE A 260 -13.52 7.32 7.23
C PHE A 260 -13.69 7.18 8.76
N ILE A 261 -13.94 5.99 9.27
CA ILE A 261 -14.14 5.74 10.71
C ILE A 261 -12.85 6.09 11.48
N PRO A 262 -11.69 5.45 11.20
CA PRO A 262 -10.45 5.81 11.88
C PRO A 262 -10.00 7.24 11.55
N ALA A 263 -10.19 7.73 10.32
CA ALA A 263 -9.85 9.09 9.93
C ALA A 263 -10.59 10.17 10.78
N LYS A 264 -11.83 9.91 11.17
CA LYS A 264 -12.62 10.79 12.06
C LYS A 264 -12.07 10.81 13.48
N ILE A 265 -11.56 9.67 13.97
CA ILE A 265 -11.12 9.49 15.37
C ILE A 265 -9.69 10.00 15.57
N VAL A 266 -8.83 9.89 14.55
CA VAL A 266 -7.43 10.33 14.64
C VAL A 266 -7.36 11.82 14.97
N ARG A 267 -6.53 12.16 15.96
CA ARG A 267 -6.25 13.54 16.40
C ARG A 267 -4.85 13.93 15.97
N ASP A 268 -4.65 15.19 15.60
CA ASP A 268 -3.29 15.74 15.41
C ASP A 268 -2.64 15.95 16.77
N ASN A 269 -1.53 15.26 17.00
CA ASN A 269 -0.72 15.43 18.23
C ASN A 269 0.36 16.53 18.05
N GLN A 270 0.24 17.36 17.02
CA GLN A 270 1.30 18.25 16.55
C GLN A 270 1.59 19.57 17.32
N PRO A 271 0.86 20.08 18.30
CA PRO A 271 1.32 21.31 18.96
C PRO A 271 2.43 21.12 19.99
N ILE A 272 2.55 19.92 20.58
CA ILE A 272 3.36 19.75 21.81
C ILE A 272 4.86 19.61 21.54
N GLN A 273 5.24 19.05 20.40
CA GLN A 273 6.67 18.81 20.13
C GLN A 273 7.40 20.02 19.56
N HIS A 274 6.74 20.82 18.75
CA HIS A 274 7.34 22.03 18.17
C HIS A 274 7.48 23.14 19.21
N GLU A 275 6.50 23.28 20.10
CA GLU A 275 6.52 24.25 21.19
C GLU A 275 7.52 23.86 22.30
N LYS A 276 7.69 22.56 22.59
CA LYS A 276 8.74 22.06 23.49
C LYS A 276 10.13 22.27 22.92
N LEU A 277 10.36 21.97 21.64
CA LEU A 277 11.65 22.23 20.97
C LEU A 277 11.99 23.72 20.93
N LEU A 278 11.02 24.60 20.71
CA LEU A 278 11.22 26.05 20.73
C LEU A 278 11.46 26.60 22.14
N ASN A 279 10.93 25.94 23.17
CA ASN A 279 11.15 26.31 24.56
C ASN A 279 12.47 25.72 25.15
N GLU A 280 12.97 24.63 24.54
CA GLU A 280 14.30 24.06 24.88
C GLU A 280 15.46 24.78 24.16
N LEU A 281 15.15 25.55 23.09
CA LEU A 281 16.12 26.35 22.33
C LEU A 281 16.16 27.82 22.76
N LYS A 282 15.30 28.25 23.70
CA LYS A 282 15.35 29.54 24.41
C LYS A 282 15.98 29.38 25.79
#